data_978fcde2cd599897b834ff705839a453
#
_entry.id   978fcde2cd599897b834ff705839a453
#
_cell.length_a   1.000
_cell.length_b   1.000
_cell.length_c   1.000
_cell.angle_alpha   90.00
_cell.angle_beta   90.00
_cell.angle_gamma   90.00
#
_symmetry.space_group_name_H-M   'P 1'
#
loop_
_entity.id
_entity.type
_entity.pdbx_description
1 polymer ?
#
loop_
_entity_poly.entity_id
_entity_poly.type
_entity_poly.pdbx_seq_one_letter_code
_entity_poly.pdbx_strand_id
1 'polypeptide(L)'
;MIFQTDERIGLEGFAETGCFVMAALNCVAIVRRKGFSPEEIGREVLKLQHKMIPGSNYTVIAKTYFVNNYDEIARHFGIRPIVPAHKMPYTYVAAPDELLIGKFSYNGLEHAMCTSRSGVPTYDPLGDSLFHDHGGVEDFRVLTWGY
;
A
#
# COMPACT_ATOMS: atom_id res chain seq x y z
N MET A 1 1.96 2.40 15.59
CA MET A 1 1.78 2.52 14.12
C MET A 1 3.09 2.97 13.51
N ILE A 2 3.49 2.39 12.38
CA ILE A 2 4.76 2.69 11.72
C ILE A 2 4.51 3.54 10.50
N PHE A 3 5.36 4.55 10.27
CA PHE A 3 5.29 5.45 9.12
C PHE A 3 6.48 5.26 8.20
N GLN A 4 6.33 5.63 6.94
CA GLN A 4 7.38 5.46 5.92
C GLN A 4 8.67 6.23 6.23
N THR A 5 8.60 7.25 7.08
CA THR A 5 9.75 8.05 7.49
C THR A 5 10.54 7.44 8.65
N ASP A 6 10.13 6.28 9.17
CA ASP A 6 10.84 5.62 10.27
C ASP A 6 12.20 5.12 9.78
N GLU A 7 13.29 5.66 10.35
CA GLU A 7 14.65 5.37 9.93
C GLU A 7 15.05 3.90 10.14
N ARG A 8 14.40 3.21 11.07
CA ARG A 8 14.67 1.79 11.37
C ARG A 8 14.27 0.86 10.22
N ILE A 9 13.46 1.34 9.26
CA ILE A 9 13.15 0.59 8.03
C ILE A 9 14.44 0.37 7.22
N GLY A 10 15.33 1.37 7.17
CA GLY A 10 16.68 1.22 6.64
C GLY A 10 16.75 1.08 5.13
N LEU A 11 15.79 1.62 4.39
CA LEU A 11 15.77 1.60 2.93
C LEU A 11 16.00 3.00 2.38
N GLU A 12 17.02 3.14 1.51
CA GLU A 12 17.34 4.41 0.87
C GLU A 12 16.19 4.88 -0.01
N GLY A 13 15.78 6.15 0.15
CA GLY A 13 14.71 6.76 -0.64
C GLY A 13 13.28 6.36 -0.23
N PHE A 14 13.14 5.45 0.73
CA PHE A 14 11.81 4.95 1.13
C PHE A 14 10.96 6.03 1.79
N ALA A 15 11.58 6.91 2.59
CA ALA A 15 10.87 7.99 3.26
C ALA A 15 10.15 8.93 2.28
N GLU A 16 10.69 9.08 1.07
CA GLU A 16 10.14 9.96 0.03
C GLU A 16 9.09 9.31 -0.85
N THR A 17 9.24 8.01 -1.15
CA THR A 17 8.44 7.35 -2.20
C THR A 17 7.76 6.05 -1.76
N GLY A 18 7.86 5.68 -0.50
CA GLY A 18 7.36 4.39 0.02
C GLY A 18 5.88 4.34 0.38
N CYS A 19 5.08 5.37 0.06
CA CYS A 19 3.70 5.46 0.56
C CYS A 19 2.79 4.32 0.06
N PHE A 20 2.87 3.94 -1.20
CA PHE A 20 2.06 2.83 -1.73
C PHE A 20 2.45 1.49 -1.11
N VAL A 21 3.76 1.26 -0.91
CA VAL A 21 4.25 0.05 -0.24
C VAL A 21 3.75 0.00 1.20
N MET A 22 3.85 1.11 1.94
CA MET A 22 3.39 1.15 3.34
C MET A 22 1.88 0.96 3.44
N ALA A 23 1.11 1.55 2.52
CA ALA A 23 -0.33 1.34 2.48
C ALA A 23 -0.67 -0.14 2.21
N ALA A 24 0.02 -0.79 1.27
CA ALA A 24 -0.16 -2.21 0.99
C ALA A 24 0.20 -3.09 2.20
N LEU A 25 1.31 -2.81 2.88
CA LEU A 25 1.70 -3.55 4.07
C LEU A 25 0.73 -3.33 5.24
N ASN A 26 0.13 -2.15 5.35
CA ASN A 26 -0.93 -1.92 6.32
C ASN A 26 -2.15 -2.82 6.03
N CYS A 27 -2.51 -2.99 4.77
CA CYS A 27 -3.58 -3.93 4.37
C CYS A 27 -3.21 -5.37 4.72
N VAL A 28 -1.96 -5.79 4.51
CA VAL A 28 -1.46 -7.11 4.95
C VAL A 28 -1.63 -7.27 6.45
N ALA A 29 -1.24 -6.26 7.22
CA ALA A 29 -1.35 -6.30 8.68
C ALA A 29 -2.80 -6.45 9.15
N ILE A 30 -3.72 -5.76 8.49
CA ILE A 30 -5.16 -5.87 8.79
C ILE A 30 -5.66 -7.30 8.57
N VAL A 31 -5.35 -7.89 7.42
CA VAL A 31 -5.81 -9.24 7.06
C VAL A 31 -5.17 -10.30 7.97
N ARG A 32 -3.86 -10.20 8.21
CA ARG A 32 -3.14 -11.11 9.11
C ARG A 32 -3.46 -10.91 10.59
N ARG A 33 -3.99 -9.74 10.94
CA ARG A 33 -4.15 -9.30 12.33
C ARG A 33 -2.82 -9.30 13.08
N LYS A 34 -1.76 -8.92 12.39
CA LYS A 34 -0.40 -8.85 12.92
C LYS A 34 0.37 -7.74 12.21
N GLY A 35 0.86 -6.78 12.99
CA GLY A 35 1.66 -5.68 12.48
C GLY A 35 3.10 -6.09 12.14
N PHE A 36 3.84 -5.13 11.60
CA PHE A 36 5.24 -5.27 11.26
C PHE A 36 6.09 -4.42 12.19
N SER A 37 7.30 -4.88 12.52
CA SER A 37 8.34 -3.99 13.03
C SER A 37 8.97 -3.21 11.87
N PRO A 38 9.62 -2.07 12.13
CA PRO A 38 10.31 -1.34 11.08
C PRO A 38 11.37 -2.17 10.35
N GLU A 39 12.10 -2.99 11.10
CA GLU A 39 13.14 -3.88 10.56
C GLU A 39 12.56 -4.96 9.66
N GLU A 40 11.40 -5.51 10.02
CA GLU A 40 10.69 -6.46 9.18
C GLU A 40 10.25 -5.81 7.86
N ILE A 41 9.74 -4.58 7.91
CA ILE A 41 9.36 -3.84 6.71
C ILE A 41 10.55 -3.73 5.76
N GLY A 42 11.70 -3.28 6.23
CA GLY A 42 12.91 -3.15 5.42
C GLY A 42 13.31 -4.47 4.78
N ARG A 43 13.33 -5.55 5.56
CA ARG A 43 13.70 -6.88 5.08
C ARG A 43 12.72 -7.42 4.04
N GLU A 44 11.43 -7.30 4.29
CA GLU A 44 10.41 -7.84 3.38
C GLU A 44 10.29 -7.02 2.09
N VAL A 45 10.44 -5.70 2.16
CA VAL A 45 10.47 -4.87 0.96
C VAL A 45 11.65 -5.24 0.06
N LEU A 46 12.84 -5.46 0.63
CA LEU A 46 14.00 -5.92 -0.15
C LEU A 46 13.73 -7.26 -0.85
N LYS A 47 13.10 -8.21 -0.17
CA LYS A 47 12.71 -9.48 -0.79
C LYS A 47 11.77 -9.27 -1.97
N LEU A 48 10.78 -8.40 -1.81
CA LEU A 48 9.81 -8.10 -2.86
C LEU A 48 10.40 -7.33 -4.04
N GLN A 49 11.46 -6.56 -3.81
CA GLN A 49 12.21 -5.89 -4.87
C GLN A 49 13.05 -6.86 -5.71
N HIS A 50 13.29 -8.06 -5.21
CA HIS A 50 14.02 -9.12 -5.92
C HIS A 50 13.12 -10.27 -6.38
N LYS A 51 11.82 -10.20 -6.07
CA LYS A 51 10.85 -11.23 -6.43
C LYS A 51 10.16 -10.86 -7.73
N MET A 52 10.34 -11.73 -8.74
CA MET A 52 9.71 -11.55 -10.06
C MET A 52 8.23 -11.89 -10.00
N ILE A 53 7.41 -11.10 -10.68
CA ILE A 53 6.00 -11.43 -10.92
C ILE A 53 5.97 -12.56 -11.95
N PRO A 54 5.29 -13.70 -11.67
CA PRO A 54 5.23 -14.81 -12.62
C PRO A 54 4.75 -14.40 -14.02
N GLY A 55 5.47 -14.81 -15.06
CA GLY A 55 5.14 -14.50 -16.44
C GLY A 55 5.44 -13.07 -16.88
N SER A 56 6.22 -12.32 -16.12
CA SER A 56 6.60 -10.94 -16.45
C SER A 56 8.09 -10.70 -16.29
N ASN A 57 8.55 -9.52 -16.74
CA ASN A 57 9.91 -9.03 -16.53
C ASN A 57 10.00 -8.02 -15.37
N TYR A 58 8.96 -7.95 -14.54
CA TYR A 58 8.88 -6.98 -13.44
C TYR A 58 8.99 -7.66 -12.09
N THR A 59 9.64 -6.97 -11.13
CA THR A 59 9.62 -7.35 -9.73
C THR A 59 8.31 -6.87 -9.08
N VAL A 60 7.92 -7.50 -7.99
CA VAL A 60 6.68 -7.14 -7.27
C VAL A 60 6.72 -5.68 -6.83
N ILE A 61 7.84 -5.25 -6.27
CA ILE A 61 8.11 -3.85 -5.95
C ILE A 61 9.32 -3.40 -6.76
N ALA A 62 9.22 -2.27 -7.43
CA ALA A 62 10.32 -1.69 -8.18
C ALA A 62 11.38 -1.09 -7.24
N LYS A 63 12.57 -0.80 -7.76
CA LYS A 63 13.64 -0.11 -7.00
C LYS A 63 13.21 1.27 -6.53
N THR A 64 12.29 1.91 -7.25
CA THR A 64 11.68 3.20 -6.89
C THR A 64 10.53 3.06 -5.90
N TYR A 65 10.26 1.86 -5.40
CA TYR A 65 9.14 1.50 -4.52
C TYR A 65 7.77 1.58 -5.19
N PHE A 66 7.72 1.64 -6.52
CA PHE A 66 6.47 1.48 -7.24
C PHE A 66 5.96 0.04 -7.07
N VAL A 67 4.69 -0.12 -6.72
CA VAL A 67 4.07 -1.45 -6.57
C VAL A 67 3.55 -1.91 -7.93
N ASN A 68 4.20 -2.91 -8.51
CA ASN A 68 3.79 -3.46 -9.80
C ASN A 68 2.62 -4.43 -9.67
N ASN A 69 2.47 -5.11 -8.54
CA ASN A 69 1.36 -6.03 -8.33
C ASN A 69 1.05 -6.17 -6.83
N TYR A 70 -0.10 -5.65 -6.41
CA TYR A 70 -0.55 -5.73 -5.01
C TYR A 70 -0.84 -7.16 -4.57
N ASP A 71 -1.45 -7.96 -5.43
CA ASP A 71 -1.83 -9.34 -5.09
C ASP A 71 -0.62 -10.23 -4.86
N GLU A 72 0.50 -9.96 -5.53
CA GLU A 72 1.75 -10.67 -5.27
C GLU A 72 2.34 -10.31 -3.90
N ILE A 73 2.12 -9.09 -3.43
CA ILE A 73 2.46 -8.75 -2.04
C ILE A 73 1.65 -9.63 -1.08
N ALA A 74 0.35 -9.74 -1.32
CA ALA A 74 -0.52 -10.60 -0.50
C ALA A 74 -0.03 -12.05 -0.47
N ARG A 75 0.27 -12.63 -1.63
CA ARG A 75 0.75 -14.01 -1.74
C ARG A 75 2.07 -14.25 -1.01
N HIS A 76 2.95 -13.25 -1.03
CA HIS A 76 4.22 -13.32 -0.30
C HIS A 76 4.00 -13.54 1.21
N PHE A 77 2.93 -13.01 1.75
CA PHE A 77 2.57 -13.15 3.17
C PHE A 77 1.54 -14.26 3.45
N GLY A 78 1.28 -15.14 2.48
CA GLY A 78 0.33 -16.23 2.65
C GLY A 78 -1.13 -15.81 2.59
N ILE A 79 -1.41 -14.63 2.08
CA ILE A 79 -2.76 -14.11 1.89
C ILE A 79 -3.23 -14.47 0.48
N ARG A 80 -4.50 -14.84 0.34
CA ARG A 80 -5.07 -15.22 -0.95
C ARG A 80 -5.91 -14.08 -1.54
N PRO A 81 -5.54 -13.55 -2.70
CA PRO A 81 -6.44 -12.67 -3.46
C PRO A 81 -7.69 -13.46 -3.91
N ILE A 82 -8.86 -12.92 -3.61
CA ILE A 82 -10.15 -13.53 -4.00
C ILE A 82 -10.50 -13.16 -5.44
N VAL A 83 -10.32 -11.87 -5.76
CA VAL A 83 -10.40 -11.35 -7.12
C VAL A 83 -9.17 -10.50 -7.39
N PRO A 84 -8.77 -10.31 -8.66
CA PRO A 84 -7.61 -9.48 -8.98
C PRO A 84 -7.78 -8.04 -8.49
N ALA A 85 -6.70 -7.49 -7.93
CA ALA A 85 -6.66 -6.08 -7.55
C ALA A 85 -6.93 -5.20 -8.78
N HIS A 86 -7.72 -4.16 -8.61
CA HIS A 86 -8.13 -3.29 -9.72
C HIS A 86 -8.32 -1.85 -9.26
N LYS A 87 -8.42 -0.94 -10.23
CA LYS A 87 -8.68 0.47 -9.99
C LYS A 87 -10.17 0.77 -10.08
N MET A 88 -10.64 1.65 -9.19
CA MET A 88 -11.99 2.19 -9.24
C MET A 88 -11.93 3.71 -9.09
N PRO A 89 -12.90 4.45 -9.67
CA PRO A 89 -12.91 5.91 -9.60
C PRO A 89 -13.16 6.43 -8.18
N TYR A 90 -12.92 7.72 -7.99
CA TYR A 90 -13.06 8.39 -6.68
C TYR A 90 -14.46 8.27 -6.06
N THR A 91 -15.48 8.00 -6.87
CA THR A 91 -16.86 7.83 -6.41
C THR A 91 -17.16 6.44 -5.85
N TYR A 92 -16.20 5.52 -5.92
CA TYR A 92 -16.41 4.14 -5.51
C TYR A 92 -16.62 4.02 -4.00
N VAL A 93 -17.60 3.20 -3.61
CA VAL A 93 -17.83 2.79 -2.22
C VAL A 93 -17.58 1.29 -2.13
N ALA A 94 -16.66 0.88 -1.26
CA ALA A 94 -16.23 -0.51 -1.18
C ALA A 94 -17.27 -1.42 -0.52
N ALA A 95 -17.27 -2.69 -0.92
CA ALA A 95 -17.96 -3.74 -0.21
C ALA A 95 -17.27 -4.07 1.12
N PRO A 96 -17.95 -4.72 2.09
CA PRO A 96 -17.36 -4.99 3.40
C PRO A 96 -16.09 -5.86 3.39
N ASP A 97 -15.90 -6.68 2.35
CA ASP A 97 -14.74 -7.57 2.20
C ASP A 97 -13.59 -6.96 1.40
N GLU A 98 -13.74 -5.70 1.00
CA GLU A 98 -12.74 -4.99 0.22
C GLU A 98 -11.93 -4.01 1.08
N LEU A 99 -10.63 -3.90 0.77
CA LEU A 99 -9.74 -2.89 1.34
C LEU A 99 -9.40 -1.88 0.26
N LEU A 100 -9.33 -0.62 0.63
CA LEU A 100 -9.04 0.47 -0.30
C LEU A 100 -7.71 1.13 0.01
N ILE A 101 -6.92 1.35 -1.05
CA ILE A 101 -5.79 2.28 -1.04
C ILE A 101 -6.17 3.42 -1.96
N GLY A 102 -6.33 4.61 -1.40
CA GLY A 102 -6.66 5.81 -2.16
C GLY A 102 -5.40 6.50 -2.67
N LYS A 103 -5.43 6.94 -3.91
CA LYS A 103 -4.42 7.85 -4.46
C LYS A 103 -4.96 9.26 -4.32
N PHE A 104 -4.28 10.07 -3.52
CA PHE A 104 -4.66 11.44 -3.22
C PHE A 104 -3.73 12.41 -3.92
N SER A 105 -4.26 13.57 -4.29
CA SER A 105 -3.46 14.64 -4.88
C SER A 105 -3.67 15.95 -4.14
N TYR A 106 -2.59 16.74 -4.06
CA TYR A 106 -2.58 18.08 -3.50
C TYR A 106 -1.40 18.85 -4.07
N ASN A 107 -1.66 20.02 -4.65
CA ASN A 107 -0.64 20.87 -5.28
C ASN A 107 0.25 20.13 -6.30
N GLY A 108 -0.35 19.26 -7.13
CA GLY A 108 0.36 18.52 -8.15
C GLY A 108 1.18 17.33 -7.65
N LEU A 109 1.17 17.07 -6.34
CA LEU A 109 1.83 15.93 -5.73
C LEU A 109 0.83 14.81 -5.46
N GLU A 110 1.31 13.57 -5.45
CA GLU A 110 0.50 12.38 -5.20
C GLU A 110 0.95 11.65 -3.94
N HIS A 111 -0.02 11.03 -3.25
CA HIS A 111 0.23 10.28 -2.03
C HIS A 111 -0.79 9.15 -1.90
N ALA A 112 -0.36 8.02 -1.34
CA ALA A 112 -1.24 6.89 -1.06
C ALA A 112 -1.59 6.84 0.42
N MET A 113 -2.87 6.62 0.70
CA MET A 113 -3.36 6.38 2.06
C MET A 113 -4.36 5.24 2.04
N CYS A 114 -4.41 4.45 3.11
CA CYS A 114 -5.52 3.52 3.31
C CYS A 114 -6.76 4.31 3.71
N THR A 115 -7.92 3.87 3.25
CA THR A 115 -9.18 4.55 3.52
C THR A 115 -10.24 3.59 4.05
N SER A 116 -11.29 4.17 4.64
CA SER A 116 -12.53 3.47 4.92
C SER A 116 -13.23 3.12 3.60
N ARG A 117 -14.34 2.37 3.69
CA ARG A 117 -15.17 2.01 2.53
C ARG A 117 -15.67 3.22 1.74
N SER A 118 -15.83 4.36 2.39
CA SER A 118 -16.32 5.60 1.77
C SER A 118 -15.22 6.61 1.45
N GLY A 119 -13.95 6.21 1.55
CA GLY A 119 -12.82 7.03 1.14
C GLY A 119 -12.25 7.96 2.19
N VAL A 120 -12.64 7.81 3.45
CA VAL A 120 -12.05 8.59 4.56
C VAL A 120 -10.71 7.97 4.96
N PRO A 121 -9.60 8.75 5.00
CA PRO A 121 -8.31 8.22 5.38
C PRO A 121 -8.31 7.55 6.76
N THR A 122 -7.78 6.33 6.84
CA THR A 122 -7.63 5.56 8.08
C THR A 122 -6.19 5.31 8.45
N TYR A 123 -5.28 5.37 7.48
CA TYR A 123 -3.85 5.26 7.68
C TYR A 123 -3.12 6.11 6.66
N ASP A 124 -2.33 7.07 7.15
CA ASP A 124 -1.44 7.90 6.33
C ASP A 124 0.01 7.43 6.56
N PRO A 125 0.70 6.90 5.52
CA PRO A 125 2.10 6.47 5.66
C PRO A 125 3.07 7.57 6.11
N LEU A 126 2.74 8.84 5.91
CA LEU A 126 3.53 9.98 6.39
C LEU A 126 3.12 10.42 7.81
N GLY A 127 2.10 9.81 8.39
CA GLY A 127 1.56 10.15 9.70
C GLY A 127 0.45 11.17 9.58
N ASP A 128 0.78 12.45 9.54
CA ASP A 128 -0.18 13.54 9.39
C ASP A 128 0.31 14.46 8.27
N SER A 129 -0.08 14.15 7.05
CA SER A 129 0.31 14.91 5.88
C SER A 129 -0.77 15.90 5.46
N LEU A 130 -0.38 16.88 4.61
CA LEU A 130 -1.35 17.80 4.01
C LEU A 130 -2.38 17.07 3.14
N PHE A 131 -2.04 15.91 2.61
CA PHE A 131 -2.97 15.08 1.83
C PHE A 131 -4.14 14.58 2.68
N HIS A 132 -3.92 14.31 3.96
CA HIS A 132 -4.95 13.86 4.88
C HIS A 132 -6.07 14.91 5.03
N ASP A 133 -5.69 16.18 5.17
CA ASP A 133 -6.63 17.27 5.43
C ASP A 133 -7.10 17.98 4.17
N HIS A 134 -6.26 18.06 3.14
CA HIS A 134 -6.48 18.91 1.96
C HIS A 134 -6.46 18.15 0.65
N GLY A 135 -5.96 16.92 0.62
CA GLY A 135 -5.88 16.13 -0.59
C GLY A 135 -7.24 15.63 -1.06
N GLY A 136 -7.44 15.61 -2.37
CA GLY A 136 -8.60 14.98 -2.98
C GLY A 136 -8.23 13.59 -3.51
N VAL A 137 -9.10 12.60 -3.29
CA VAL A 137 -8.87 11.27 -3.86
C VAL A 137 -9.11 11.30 -5.36
N GLU A 138 -8.18 10.73 -6.13
CA GLU A 138 -8.29 10.60 -7.59
C GLU A 138 -8.90 9.25 -7.98
N ASP A 139 -8.38 8.17 -7.41
CA ASP A 139 -8.86 6.83 -7.65
C ASP A 139 -8.51 5.92 -6.46
N PHE A 140 -9.03 4.70 -6.49
CA PHE A 140 -8.76 3.68 -5.50
C PHE A 140 -8.15 2.44 -6.13
N ARG A 141 -7.25 1.77 -5.39
CA ARG A 141 -6.89 0.37 -5.61
C ARG A 141 -7.75 -0.45 -4.68
N VAL A 142 -8.48 -1.41 -5.26
CA VAL A 142 -9.42 -2.26 -4.53
C VAL A 142 -8.77 -3.63 -4.34
N LEU A 143 -8.60 -4.02 -3.07
CA LEU A 143 -7.98 -5.28 -2.70
C LEU A 143 -9.03 -6.16 -2.02
N THR A 144 -9.23 -7.37 -2.55
CA THR A 144 -10.15 -8.36 -1.97
C THR A 144 -9.33 -9.57 -1.54
N TRP A 145 -8.82 -9.50 -0.32
CA TRP A 145 -7.87 -10.47 0.22
C TRP A 145 -8.49 -11.30 1.33
N GLY A 146 -8.28 -12.62 1.27
CA GLY A 146 -8.68 -13.56 2.29
C GLY A 146 -7.48 -14.29 2.89
N TYR A 147 -7.66 -14.79 4.09
CA TYR A 147 -6.58 -15.48 4.79
C TYR A 147 -6.74 -17.00 4.69
#